data_7e1649a602c174cc66e6dc9216ec34fa
#
_entry.id   7e1649a602c174cc66e6dc9216ec34fa
#
_cell.length_a   1.000
_cell.length_b   1.000
_cell.length_c   1.000
_cell.angle_alpha   90.00
_cell.angle_beta   90.00
_cell.angle_gamma   90.00
#
_symmetry.space_group_name_H-M   'P 1'
#
loop_
_entity.id
_entity.type
_entity.pdbx_description
1 polymer ?
#
loop_
_entity_poly.entity_id
_entity_poly.type
_entity_poly.pdbx_seq_one_letter_code
_entity_poly.pdbx_strand_id
1 'polypeptide(L)'
;MRGKLRAPRMLVCGCLVLTLSSRVDSQQQVAPTAAVVADSQEGSMKRVAAVVTTYFPNSHAGVLVDKFVRGFPTDDGVLTPRMKLASLYIDQIHDQDIGRQVAHRYQIPLYESIRGALTLGGNELAVDAVLVIGEHGDYPVTELGQEMLPRRYFFEQVSGVIAQSGRPVPVFSDKHFAYRWEDAEWMYRRAQALRIPFWAGSAMPVVWRSPNWEHPQGEPIDDALVIGFHMLERYGFHALELLQSHVERRRGGETGVRSVQCLSGDAVWRAADEGRWSRDLANAALAAIEDGPGPLEPKAIDDPHVFLVEYDDGLKAAALMLGDNGWVRKFAYAQRRGEVTEAVEYHSSSGATHAAFSYLGRNIEEFFLTGVVPSPVERTYLTTGILEAAMISRSRGGRVLSTPHLTEISYQATNRALRPSAPRPRGASSGPWPQLKPGATPTAVAVPARRDGTVRGKRRNK
;
A
#
# COMPACT_ATOMS: atom_id res chain seq x y z
N MET A 1 -0.37 -60.83 42.15
CA MET A 1 1.04 -60.68 42.56
C MET A 1 1.41 -59.26 42.41
N ARG A 2 1.28 -58.44 43.36
CA ARG A 2 2.15 -58.01 44.49
C ARG A 2 3.56 -57.60 44.03
N GLY A 3 3.83 -56.31 44.21
CA GLY A 3 5.15 -55.68 44.24
C GLY A 3 5.04 -54.16 44.15
N LYS A 4 4.94 -53.53 45.07
CA LYS A 4 5.20 -52.50 46.13
C LYS A 4 6.52 -51.75 45.90
N LEU A 5 6.37 -50.37 45.85
CA LEU A 5 7.03 -49.30 46.62
C LEU A 5 8.55 -49.06 46.54
N ARG A 6 8.96 -47.81 46.25
CA ARG A 6 9.58 -46.93 47.29
C ARG A 6 9.97 -45.53 46.68
N ALA A 7 9.56 -44.51 47.41
CA ALA A 7 10.11 -43.11 47.29
C ALA A 7 11.32 -42.96 48.24
N PRO A 8 12.17 -41.97 48.08
CA PRO A 8 12.86 -41.33 49.21
C PRO A 8 12.69 -39.77 49.22
N ARG A 9 12.32 -39.32 50.29
CA ARG A 9 12.81 -38.52 51.45
C ARG A 9 13.47 -37.18 51.09
N MET A 10 12.75 -36.15 51.62
CA MET A 10 13.18 -34.77 51.88
C MET A 10 14.46 -34.72 52.77
N LEU A 11 15.29 -33.70 52.48
CA LEU A 11 16.25 -33.14 53.43
C LEU A 11 15.95 -31.64 53.59
N VAL A 12 15.61 -31.31 54.86
CA VAL A 12 15.43 -29.93 55.35
C VAL A 12 16.80 -29.45 55.83
N CYS A 13 17.21 -28.27 55.42
CA CYS A 13 18.33 -27.58 56.06
C CYS A 13 17.88 -26.18 56.45
N GLY A 14 17.79 -25.97 57.75
CA GLY A 14 17.47 -24.67 58.35
C GLY A 14 18.66 -23.77 58.39
N CYS A 15 18.44 -22.48 58.27
CA CYS A 15 19.41 -21.47 58.68
C CYS A 15 18.73 -20.29 59.39
N LEU A 16 19.28 -20.02 60.46
CA LEU A 16 19.16 -19.13 61.60
C LEU A 16 18.80 -17.68 61.21
N VAL A 17 17.85 -17.14 61.96
CA VAL A 17 17.53 -15.71 62.03
C VAL A 17 18.40 -15.05 63.06
N LEU A 18 19.09 -13.99 62.66
CA LEU A 18 19.71 -13.01 63.55
C LEU A 18 19.05 -11.67 63.36
N THR A 19 18.29 -11.27 64.35
CA THR A 19 17.73 -9.92 64.51
C THR A 19 18.76 -8.98 65.06
N LEU A 20 19.03 -7.88 64.36
CA LEU A 20 19.69 -6.69 64.92
C LEU A 20 18.78 -5.48 64.68
N SER A 21 18.23 -4.99 65.77
CA SER A 21 17.54 -3.71 65.85
C SER A 21 18.57 -2.59 65.93
N SER A 22 18.46 -1.58 65.06
CA SER A 22 19.08 -0.27 65.26
C SER A 22 18.14 0.85 64.87
N ARG A 23 18.21 1.89 65.66
CA ARG A 23 17.30 3.02 65.84
C ARG A 23 17.16 3.90 64.60
N VAL A 24 15.99 4.41 64.47
CA VAL A 24 15.58 5.49 63.56
C VAL A 24 16.26 6.79 63.96
N ASP A 25 16.95 7.41 63.04
CA ASP A 25 17.30 8.82 63.06
C ASP A 25 16.65 9.50 61.84
N SER A 26 15.76 10.44 62.17
CA SER A 26 15.01 11.19 61.18
C SER A 26 15.87 12.32 60.62
N GLN A 27 16.40 12.15 59.43
CA GLN A 27 16.86 13.26 58.60
C GLN A 27 15.98 13.38 57.36
N GLN A 28 15.31 14.53 57.23
CA GLN A 28 14.60 14.98 56.06
C GLN A 28 15.61 15.03 54.88
N GLN A 29 15.49 14.05 53.96
CA GLN A 29 16.09 14.16 52.68
C GLN A 29 15.18 14.89 51.71
N VAL A 30 15.59 16.10 51.34
CA VAL A 30 15.08 16.87 50.21
C VAL A 30 15.26 16.03 48.96
N ALA A 31 14.14 15.67 48.28
CA ALA A 31 14.15 14.99 47.02
C ALA A 31 14.91 15.82 45.96
N PRO A 32 15.82 15.26 45.20
CA PRO A 32 16.39 15.95 44.06
C PRO A 32 15.29 16.08 42.99
N THR A 33 15.00 17.33 42.64
CA THR A 33 14.22 17.68 41.47
C THR A 33 14.85 16.95 40.27
N ALA A 34 14.13 15.96 39.71
CA ALA A 34 14.50 15.34 38.44
C ALA A 34 14.48 16.44 37.37
N ALA A 35 15.64 16.95 37.04
CA ALA A 35 15.84 17.71 35.83
C ALA A 35 15.53 16.74 34.68
N VAL A 36 14.42 17.00 33.99
CA VAL A 36 14.14 16.44 32.69
C VAL A 36 15.28 16.91 31.80
N VAL A 37 16.25 16.06 31.63
CA VAL A 37 17.25 16.20 30.56
C VAL A 37 16.44 15.97 29.30
N ALA A 38 15.98 17.04 28.67
CA ALA A 38 15.54 17.03 27.28
C ALA A 38 16.77 16.58 26.48
N ASP A 39 16.74 15.32 26.08
CA ASP A 39 17.72 14.76 25.16
C ASP A 39 17.50 15.44 23.81
N SER A 40 18.27 16.51 23.56
CA SER A 40 18.35 17.25 22.32
C SER A 40 19.16 16.45 21.30
N GLN A 41 18.66 15.29 20.93
CA GLN A 41 18.94 14.67 19.64
C GLN A 41 17.86 15.17 18.64
N GLU A 42 17.94 16.42 18.22
CA GLU A 42 17.43 16.86 16.92
C GLU A 42 18.22 16.14 15.81
N GLY A 43 18.02 14.84 15.70
CA GLY A 43 18.35 14.09 14.50
C GLY A 43 17.57 14.72 13.35
N SER A 44 18.25 15.29 12.37
CA SER A 44 17.63 15.95 11.23
C SER A 44 16.56 15.02 10.64
N MET A 45 15.31 15.51 10.55
CA MET A 45 14.16 14.78 10.05
C MET A 45 14.48 14.14 8.68
N LYS A 46 14.25 12.83 8.51
CA LYS A 46 14.50 12.12 7.24
C LYS A 46 13.76 12.78 6.07
N ARG A 47 14.40 12.82 4.91
CA ARG A 47 13.96 13.54 3.70
C ARG A 47 13.35 12.60 2.69
N VAL A 48 12.16 12.94 2.18
CA VAL A 48 11.43 12.19 1.13
C VAL A 48 11.47 13.00 -0.16
N ALA A 49 11.80 12.35 -1.29
CA ALA A 49 11.50 12.88 -2.62
C ALA A 49 10.18 12.29 -3.10
N ALA A 50 9.28 13.13 -3.62
CA ALA A 50 8.10 12.66 -4.35
C ALA A 50 8.32 12.79 -5.87
N VAL A 51 8.03 11.71 -6.59
CA VAL A 51 8.08 11.60 -8.05
C VAL A 51 6.68 11.25 -8.52
N VAL A 52 6.00 12.20 -9.17
CA VAL A 52 4.59 12.05 -9.53
C VAL A 52 4.33 12.33 -11.01
N THR A 53 3.33 11.68 -11.58
CA THR A 53 2.89 11.96 -12.96
C THR A 53 2.20 13.30 -13.05
N THR A 54 1.15 13.52 -12.25
CA THR A 54 0.35 14.75 -12.19
C THR A 54 -0.05 15.04 -10.75
N TYR A 55 -0.37 16.31 -10.43
CA TYR A 55 -0.74 16.70 -9.08
C TYR A 55 -1.92 17.68 -9.10
N PHE A 56 -3.15 17.14 -9.04
CA PHE A 56 -4.39 17.92 -9.02
C PHE A 56 -5.31 17.44 -7.88
N PRO A 57 -6.38 18.16 -7.52
CA PRO A 57 -7.32 17.76 -6.46
C PRO A 57 -7.90 16.36 -6.72
N ASN A 58 -7.89 15.52 -5.70
CA ASN A 58 -8.35 14.13 -5.74
C ASN A 58 -7.50 13.17 -6.61
N SER A 59 -6.43 13.63 -7.26
CA SER A 59 -5.43 12.71 -7.83
C SER A 59 -4.70 11.95 -6.72
N HIS A 60 -4.07 10.82 -7.03
CA HIS A 60 -3.29 10.08 -6.04
C HIS A 60 -2.16 10.92 -5.42
N ALA A 61 -1.50 11.77 -6.19
CA ALA A 61 -0.57 12.76 -5.64
C ALA A 61 -1.27 13.74 -4.70
N GLY A 62 -2.42 14.31 -5.11
CA GLY A 62 -3.20 15.23 -4.30
C GLY A 62 -3.74 14.63 -3.00
N VAL A 63 -3.97 13.32 -2.95
CA VAL A 63 -4.49 12.67 -1.74
C VAL A 63 -3.42 11.98 -0.89
N LEU A 64 -2.27 11.65 -1.44
CA LEU A 64 -1.21 10.96 -0.72
C LEU A 64 -0.02 11.89 -0.37
N VAL A 65 0.51 12.67 -1.34
CA VAL A 65 1.60 13.62 -1.06
C VAL A 65 1.16 14.70 -0.09
N ASP A 66 -0.08 15.21 -0.23
CA ASP A 66 -0.65 16.19 0.70
C ASP A 66 -0.57 15.73 2.16
N LYS A 67 -0.70 14.43 2.43
CA LYS A 67 -0.63 13.91 3.80
C LYS A 67 0.76 13.98 4.40
N PHE A 68 1.80 13.82 3.59
CA PHE A 68 3.19 14.03 4.02
C PHE A 68 3.53 15.52 4.26
N VAL A 69 2.67 16.43 3.81
CA VAL A 69 2.85 17.88 3.98
C VAL A 69 1.96 18.43 5.08
N ARG A 70 0.71 17.95 5.14
CA ARG A 70 -0.37 18.54 5.95
C ARG A 70 -0.80 17.68 7.13
N GLY A 71 -0.30 16.45 7.23
CA GLY A 71 -0.67 15.49 8.25
C GLY A 71 -1.64 14.41 7.77
N PHE A 72 -1.78 13.37 8.58
CA PHE A 72 -2.59 12.19 8.31
C PHE A 72 -3.89 12.25 9.14
N PRO A 73 -5.05 12.60 8.57
CA PRO A 73 -6.32 12.49 9.29
C PRO A 73 -6.63 11.01 9.57
N THR A 74 -6.75 10.67 10.84
CA THR A 74 -7.05 9.33 11.35
C THR A 74 -8.26 9.36 12.29
N ASP A 75 -8.69 8.19 12.76
CA ASP A 75 -9.78 8.09 13.75
C ASP A 75 -9.47 8.80 15.05
N ASP A 76 -8.19 8.94 15.39
CA ASP A 76 -7.69 9.53 16.64
C ASP A 76 -7.23 10.99 16.50
N GLY A 77 -7.43 11.60 15.33
CA GLY A 77 -7.05 12.97 15.04
C GLY A 77 -6.14 13.09 13.80
N VAL A 78 -5.58 14.29 13.60
CA VAL A 78 -4.62 14.54 12.51
C VAL A 78 -3.21 14.35 13.06
N LEU A 79 -2.51 13.33 12.56
CA LEU A 79 -1.15 13.02 12.99
C LEU A 79 -0.14 13.79 12.16
N THR A 80 0.86 14.37 12.81
CA THR A 80 1.96 15.10 12.16
C THR A 80 2.89 14.11 11.47
N PRO A 81 3.32 14.40 10.22
CA PRO A 81 4.36 13.60 9.56
C PRO A 81 5.68 13.64 10.32
N ARG A 82 6.34 12.50 10.41
CA ARG A 82 7.67 12.34 11.05
C ARG A 82 8.82 12.45 10.04
N MET A 83 8.49 12.67 8.78
CA MET A 83 9.43 12.86 7.68
C MET A 83 9.14 14.16 6.95
N LYS A 84 10.16 14.74 6.32
CA LYS A 84 10.03 15.98 5.54
C LYS A 84 9.98 15.66 4.05
N LEU A 85 8.94 16.15 3.37
CA LEU A 85 8.94 16.19 1.91
C LEU A 85 9.97 17.26 1.46
N ALA A 86 11.12 16.79 0.96
CA ALA A 86 12.29 17.61 0.68
C ALA A 86 12.37 18.05 -0.78
N SER A 87 11.67 17.36 -1.68
CA SER A 87 11.68 17.64 -3.11
C SER A 87 10.47 17.05 -3.81
N LEU A 88 10.14 17.62 -4.96
CA LEU A 88 9.05 17.17 -5.81
C LEU A 88 9.49 17.20 -7.27
N TYR A 89 9.14 16.17 -8.02
CA TYR A 89 9.15 16.10 -9.49
C TYR A 89 7.75 15.83 -9.98
N ILE A 90 7.26 16.60 -10.96
CA ILE A 90 5.96 16.43 -11.60
C ILE A 90 6.21 16.26 -13.10
N ASP A 91 5.78 15.13 -13.67
CA ASP A 91 6.04 14.80 -15.07
C ASP A 91 5.18 15.63 -16.04
N GLN A 92 3.90 15.78 -15.73
CA GLN A 92 2.95 16.54 -16.52
C GLN A 92 2.19 17.55 -15.66
N ILE A 93 2.05 18.76 -16.17
CA ILE A 93 1.27 19.79 -15.50
C ILE A 93 -0.19 19.70 -15.99
N HIS A 94 -1.07 19.26 -15.10
CA HIS A 94 -2.51 19.17 -15.35
C HIS A 94 -3.17 20.57 -15.35
N ASP A 95 -4.28 20.76 -16.08
CA ASP A 95 -5.02 22.05 -16.12
C ASP A 95 -5.47 22.51 -14.72
N GLN A 96 -5.78 21.56 -13.84
CA GLN A 96 -6.15 21.80 -12.45
C GLN A 96 -4.97 21.59 -11.48
N ASP A 97 -3.73 21.81 -11.93
CA ASP A 97 -2.54 21.60 -11.11
C ASP A 97 -2.59 22.37 -9.79
N ILE A 98 -2.36 21.66 -8.70
CA ILE A 98 -2.13 22.24 -7.37
C ILE A 98 -0.70 21.96 -6.86
N GLY A 99 0.06 21.11 -7.55
CA GLY A 99 1.39 20.68 -7.11
C GLY A 99 2.36 21.82 -6.99
N ARG A 100 2.35 22.76 -7.96
CA ARG A 100 3.17 23.97 -7.91
C ARG A 100 2.76 24.91 -6.77
N GLN A 101 1.46 25.00 -6.45
CA GLN A 101 0.98 25.78 -5.30
C GLN A 101 1.41 25.14 -3.96
N VAL A 102 1.31 23.80 -3.84
CA VAL A 102 1.79 23.05 -2.68
C VAL A 102 3.30 23.28 -2.53
N ALA A 103 4.07 23.11 -3.59
CA ALA A 103 5.52 23.33 -3.58
C ALA A 103 5.87 24.75 -3.10
N HIS A 104 5.22 25.79 -3.66
CA HIS A 104 5.42 27.17 -3.25
C HIS A 104 4.99 27.42 -1.80
N ARG A 105 3.76 27.02 -1.41
CA ARG A 105 3.21 27.28 -0.08
C ARG A 105 4.02 26.66 1.05
N TYR A 106 4.54 25.45 0.82
CA TYR A 106 5.28 24.68 1.82
C TYR A 106 6.79 24.71 1.58
N GLN A 107 7.27 25.57 0.66
CA GLN A 107 8.69 25.76 0.35
C GLN A 107 9.38 24.43 -0.02
N ILE A 108 8.72 23.61 -0.82
CA ILE A 108 9.25 22.35 -1.33
C ILE A 108 9.89 22.61 -2.68
N PRO A 109 11.20 22.37 -2.87
CA PRO A 109 11.87 22.54 -4.16
C PRO A 109 11.24 21.65 -5.22
N LEU A 110 10.89 22.23 -6.36
CA LEU A 110 10.40 21.54 -7.55
C LEU A 110 11.56 21.39 -8.53
N TYR A 111 11.79 20.17 -9.03
CA TYR A 111 12.89 19.87 -9.94
C TYR A 111 12.35 19.43 -11.31
N GLU A 112 13.10 19.76 -12.37
CA GLU A 112 12.78 19.39 -13.75
C GLU A 112 13.18 17.96 -14.12
N SER A 113 13.82 17.23 -13.19
CA SER A 113 14.21 15.85 -13.39
C SER A 113 14.13 15.03 -12.11
N ILE A 114 13.87 13.74 -12.25
CA ILE A 114 13.87 12.78 -11.12
C ILE A 114 15.24 12.79 -10.44
N ARG A 115 16.35 12.79 -11.21
CA ARG A 115 17.69 12.91 -10.64
C ARG A 115 17.84 14.18 -9.79
N GLY A 116 17.41 15.31 -10.30
CA GLY A 116 17.46 16.59 -9.56
C GLY A 116 16.69 16.52 -8.25
N ALA A 117 15.50 15.93 -8.26
CA ALA A 117 14.72 15.74 -7.03
C ALA A 117 15.40 14.83 -6.01
N LEU A 118 16.02 13.72 -6.44
CA LEU A 118 16.69 12.79 -5.55
C LEU A 118 18.04 13.34 -5.00
N THR A 119 18.71 14.16 -5.78
CA THR A 119 20.01 14.75 -5.39
C THR A 119 19.88 16.15 -4.78
N LEU A 120 18.65 16.68 -4.67
CA LEU A 120 18.37 18.06 -4.25
C LEU A 120 19.21 19.08 -5.05
N GLY A 121 19.37 18.82 -6.35
CA GLY A 121 20.14 19.63 -7.29
C GLY A 121 21.66 19.42 -7.23
N GLY A 122 22.16 18.53 -6.36
CA GLY A 122 23.57 18.15 -6.26
C GLY A 122 23.97 16.99 -7.17
N ASN A 123 25.10 16.37 -6.85
CA ASN A 123 25.65 15.24 -7.62
C ASN A 123 25.34 13.87 -7.02
N GLU A 124 25.06 13.80 -5.72
CA GLU A 124 24.86 12.56 -4.96
C GLU A 124 23.45 12.45 -4.42
N LEU A 125 22.99 11.21 -4.15
CA LEU A 125 21.71 10.95 -3.53
C LEU A 125 21.62 11.67 -2.17
N ALA A 126 20.67 12.58 -2.04
CA ALA A 126 20.52 13.47 -0.89
C ALA A 126 19.21 13.28 -0.11
N VAL A 127 18.38 12.30 -0.50
CA VAL A 127 17.15 11.95 0.19
C VAL A 127 17.24 10.58 0.85
N ASP A 128 16.36 10.30 1.81
CA ASP A 128 16.37 9.09 2.64
C ASP A 128 15.29 8.10 2.24
N ALA A 129 14.33 8.52 1.41
CA ALA A 129 13.27 7.69 0.84
C ALA A 129 12.69 8.33 -0.42
N VAL A 130 12.01 7.51 -1.25
CA VAL A 130 11.37 7.97 -2.50
C VAL A 130 9.92 7.49 -2.56
N LEU A 131 9.00 8.44 -2.75
CA LEU A 131 7.58 8.21 -2.98
C LEU A 131 7.29 8.35 -4.47
N VAL A 132 6.96 7.26 -5.15
CA VAL A 132 6.62 7.24 -6.58
C VAL A 132 5.12 7.09 -6.76
N ILE A 133 4.48 8.04 -7.43
CA ILE A 133 3.05 8.03 -7.74
C ILE A 133 2.87 8.19 -9.24
N GLY A 134 2.92 7.07 -9.95
CA GLY A 134 2.69 6.97 -11.39
C GLY A 134 1.21 6.72 -11.70
N GLU A 135 0.36 7.69 -11.41
CA GLU A 135 -1.09 7.55 -11.54
C GLU A 135 -1.71 8.84 -12.06
N HIS A 136 -2.63 8.72 -12.99
CA HIS A 136 -3.21 9.81 -13.75
C HIS A 136 -2.22 10.51 -14.70
N GLY A 137 -2.75 11.19 -15.69
CA GLY A 137 -2.00 11.93 -16.70
C GLY A 137 -2.54 11.64 -18.11
N ASP A 138 -1.96 12.30 -19.08
CA ASP A 138 -2.25 12.09 -20.50
C ASP A 138 -1.18 11.14 -21.09
N TYR A 139 -1.43 9.84 -20.95
CA TYR A 139 -0.57 8.78 -21.44
C TYR A 139 -1.32 7.89 -22.44
N PRO A 140 -0.62 7.30 -23.43
CA PRO A 140 -1.24 6.38 -24.36
C PRO A 140 -1.91 5.21 -23.66
N VAL A 141 -2.88 4.62 -24.34
CA VAL A 141 -3.57 3.40 -23.90
C VAL A 141 -3.17 2.25 -24.82
N THR A 142 -2.89 1.08 -24.27
CA THR A 142 -2.58 -0.12 -25.03
C THR A 142 -3.84 -0.67 -25.73
N GLU A 143 -3.66 -1.57 -26.70
CA GLU A 143 -4.78 -2.31 -27.32
C GLU A 143 -5.60 -3.13 -26.30
N LEU A 144 -5.01 -3.44 -25.14
CA LEU A 144 -5.70 -4.14 -24.04
C LEU A 144 -6.56 -3.21 -23.17
N GLY A 145 -6.48 -1.87 -23.40
CA GLY A 145 -7.17 -0.86 -22.60
C GLY A 145 -6.44 -0.48 -21.30
N GLN A 146 -5.12 -0.71 -21.26
CA GLN A 146 -4.27 -0.35 -20.12
C GLN A 146 -3.59 0.99 -20.37
N GLU A 147 -3.56 1.89 -19.39
CA GLU A 147 -2.81 3.13 -19.48
C GLU A 147 -1.30 2.88 -19.36
N MET A 148 -0.53 3.43 -20.29
CA MET A 148 0.93 3.28 -20.34
C MET A 148 1.61 4.25 -19.36
N LEU A 149 1.17 4.23 -18.10
CA LEU A 149 1.71 5.06 -17.03
C LEU A 149 3.21 4.77 -16.82
N PRO A 150 4.06 5.79 -16.63
CA PRO A 150 5.51 5.68 -16.70
C PRO A 150 6.17 5.10 -15.43
N ARG A 151 5.51 4.18 -14.70
CA ARG A 151 6.00 3.61 -13.43
C ARG A 151 7.34 2.92 -13.59
N ARG A 152 7.49 2.13 -14.68
CA ARG A 152 8.75 1.47 -15.03
C ARG A 152 9.87 2.48 -15.26
N TYR A 153 9.60 3.53 -16.05
CA TYR A 153 10.56 4.59 -16.32
C TYR A 153 10.95 5.35 -15.04
N PHE A 154 9.99 5.71 -14.20
CA PHE A 154 10.26 6.39 -12.94
C PHE A 154 11.13 5.54 -12.02
N PHE A 155 10.82 4.25 -11.88
CA PHE A 155 11.62 3.34 -11.07
C PHE A 155 13.03 3.15 -11.65
N GLU A 156 13.18 3.14 -12.97
CA GLU A 156 14.48 3.07 -13.63
C GLU A 156 15.36 4.28 -13.27
N GLN A 157 14.81 5.49 -13.39
CA GLN A 157 15.53 6.70 -13.02
C GLN A 157 15.90 6.73 -11.53
N VAL A 158 14.96 6.38 -10.66
CA VAL A 158 15.19 6.29 -9.20
C VAL A 158 16.28 5.26 -8.88
N SER A 159 16.14 4.05 -9.39
CA SER A 159 17.11 2.96 -9.14
C SER A 159 18.48 3.25 -9.74
N GLY A 160 18.55 4.02 -10.83
CA GLY A 160 19.79 4.49 -11.43
C GLY A 160 20.57 5.42 -10.51
N VAL A 161 19.90 6.40 -9.90
CA VAL A 161 20.51 7.31 -8.90
C VAL A 161 20.97 6.54 -7.65
N ILE A 162 20.15 5.62 -7.16
CA ILE A 162 20.49 4.76 -6.02
C ILE A 162 21.73 3.92 -6.32
N ALA A 163 21.79 3.30 -7.51
CA ALA A 163 22.93 2.49 -7.93
C ALA A 163 24.24 3.30 -8.00
N GLN A 164 24.16 4.53 -8.53
CA GLN A 164 25.32 5.42 -8.58
C GLN A 164 25.82 5.85 -7.21
N SER A 165 24.91 6.03 -6.25
CA SER A 165 25.27 6.44 -4.88
C SER A 165 25.83 5.30 -4.04
N GLY A 166 25.58 4.04 -4.42
CA GLY A 166 25.88 2.86 -3.59
C GLY A 166 25.08 2.80 -2.27
N ARG A 167 24.10 3.69 -2.05
CA ARG A 167 23.27 3.79 -0.83
C ARG A 167 21.83 3.46 -1.14
N PRO A 168 21.37 2.21 -0.90
CA PRO A 168 19.97 1.87 -1.05
C PRO A 168 19.11 2.64 -0.04
N VAL A 169 17.99 3.19 -0.54
CA VAL A 169 16.97 3.86 0.28
C VAL A 169 15.61 3.25 -0.02
N PRO A 170 14.66 3.26 0.93
CA PRO A 170 13.31 2.78 0.71
C PRO A 170 12.60 3.50 -0.44
N VAL A 171 11.92 2.73 -1.29
CA VAL A 171 11.11 3.23 -2.40
C VAL A 171 9.70 2.62 -2.29
N PHE A 172 8.70 3.48 -2.27
CA PHE A 172 7.31 3.07 -2.43
C PHE A 172 6.80 3.45 -3.81
N SER A 173 6.09 2.52 -4.49
CA SER A 173 5.38 2.75 -5.75
C SER A 173 3.87 2.56 -5.55
N ASP A 174 3.09 3.59 -5.86
CA ASP A 174 1.64 3.55 -5.73
C ASP A 174 1.01 2.64 -6.79
N LYS A 175 0.06 1.80 -6.37
CA LYS A 175 -0.65 0.80 -7.16
C LYS A 175 0.24 -0.35 -7.67
N HIS A 176 -0.13 -0.95 -8.83
CA HIS A 176 0.63 -2.04 -9.43
C HIS A 176 1.96 -1.56 -10.02
N PHE A 177 2.89 -2.51 -10.21
CA PHE A 177 4.25 -2.18 -10.64
C PHE A 177 4.28 -1.50 -12.01
N ALA A 178 3.61 -2.11 -12.99
CA ALA A 178 3.56 -1.65 -14.36
C ALA A 178 2.33 -2.24 -15.06
N TYR A 179 1.99 -1.71 -16.24
CA TYR A 179 0.93 -2.26 -17.08
C TYR A 179 1.37 -3.52 -17.85
N ARG A 180 2.68 -3.84 -17.88
CA ARG A 180 3.25 -5.03 -18.50
C ARG A 180 4.02 -5.86 -17.47
N TRP A 181 3.88 -7.18 -17.58
CA TRP A 181 4.57 -8.13 -16.70
C TRP A 181 6.10 -8.02 -16.77
N GLU A 182 6.64 -7.94 -17.98
CA GLU A 182 8.10 -7.86 -18.17
C GLU A 182 8.70 -6.62 -17.48
N ASP A 183 7.96 -5.51 -17.47
CA ASP A 183 8.37 -4.30 -16.76
C ASP A 183 8.29 -4.48 -15.24
N ALA A 184 7.24 -5.15 -14.76
CA ALA A 184 7.08 -5.49 -13.34
C ALA A 184 8.18 -6.45 -12.86
N GLU A 185 8.48 -7.49 -13.63
CA GLU A 185 9.56 -8.43 -13.35
C GLU A 185 10.92 -7.72 -13.31
N TRP A 186 11.19 -6.84 -14.25
CA TRP A 186 12.41 -6.06 -14.27
C TRP A 186 12.51 -5.16 -13.01
N MET A 187 11.43 -4.48 -12.63
CA MET A 187 11.40 -3.64 -11.42
C MET A 187 11.69 -4.46 -10.16
N TYR A 188 11.04 -5.61 -10.02
CA TYR A 188 11.22 -6.51 -8.89
C TYR A 188 12.68 -7.02 -8.81
N ARG A 189 13.20 -7.58 -9.90
CA ARG A 189 14.58 -8.07 -9.96
C ARG A 189 15.62 -6.96 -9.75
N ARG A 190 15.34 -5.77 -10.28
CA ARG A 190 16.21 -4.59 -10.10
C ARG A 190 16.27 -4.14 -8.65
N ALA A 191 15.12 -4.12 -7.95
CA ALA A 191 15.07 -3.81 -6.53
C ALA A 191 15.89 -4.80 -5.72
N GLN A 192 15.75 -6.10 -5.99
CA GLN A 192 16.53 -7.15 -5.32
C GLN A 192 18.04 -7.01 -5.59
N ALA A 193 18.45 -6.87 -6.86
CA ALA A 193 19.85 -6.74 -7.23
C ALA A 193 20.56 -5.55 -6.56
N LEU A 194 19.86 -4.44 -6.40
CA LEU A 194 20.35 -3.23 -5.74
C LEU A 194 20.08 -3.18 -4.24
N ARG A 195 19.44 -4.21 -3.67
CA ARG A 195 19.01 -4.27 -2.26
C ARG A 195 18.16 -3.07 -1.84
N ILE A 196 17.38 -2.53 -2.77
CA ILE A 196 16.44 -1.45 -2.49
C ILE A 196 15.30 -2.01 -1.65
N PRO A 197 15.05 -1.53 -0.42
CA PRO A 197 13.79 -1.81 0.26
C PRO A 197 12.66 -1.26 -0.63
N PHE A 198 11.87 -2.16 -1.21
CA PHE A 198 10.84 -1.80 -2.19
C PHE A 198 9.48 -2.31 -1.73
N TRP A 199 8.51 -1.43 -1.74
CA TRP A 199 7.12 -1.76 -1.44
C TRP A 199 6.19 -1.07 -2.44
N ALA A 200 5.10 -1.73 -2.80
CA ALA A 200 4.08 -1.21 -3.70
C ALA A 200 2.69 -1.68 -3.24
N GLY A 201 1.65 -1.08 -3.76
CA GLY A 201 0.28 -1.52 -3.50
C GLY A 201 -0.73 -0.40 -3.41
N SER A 202 -1.95 -0.77 -3.04
CA SER A 202 -3.08 0.14 -2.90
C SER A 202 -3.48 0.37 -1.44
N ALA A 203 -4.34 1.37 -1.20
CA ALA A 203 -4.93 1.60 0.11
C ALA A 203 -5.92 0.50 0.54
N MET A 204 -6.45 -0.30 -0.41
CA MET A 204 -7.56 -1.21 -0.14
C MET A 204 -7.31 -2.21 1.01
N PRO A 205 -6.15 -2.85 1.15
CA PRO A 205 -5.89 -3.76 2.26
C PRO A 205 -5.85 -3.09 3.64
N VAL A 206 -5.72 -1.77 3.71
CA VAL A 206 -5.52 -1.02 4.97
C VAL A 206 -6.63 -0.02 5.29
N VAL A 207 -7.76 -0.05 4.56
CA VAL A 207 -8.93 0.80 4.86
C VAL A 207 -9.84 0.17 5.93
N TRP A 208 -10.83 0.93 6.38
CA TRP A 208 -11.91 0.43 7.25
C TRP A 208 -12.69 -0.70 6.59
N ARG A 209 -13.20 -1.58 7.42
CA ARG A 209 -14.01 -2.71 6.95
C ARG A 209 -15.13 -3.04 7.94
N SER A 210 -16.30 -3.36 7.45
CA SER A 210 -17.48 -3.74 8.23
C SER A 210 -17.96 -5.13 7.87
N PRO A 211 -17.96 -6.09 8.82
CA PRO A 211 -17.36 -6.02 10.16
C PRO A 211 -15.84 -5.80 10.12
N ASN A 212 -15.24 -5.34 11.23
CA ASN A 212 -13.77 -5.25 11.32
C ASN A 212 -13.14 -6.62 11.49
N TRP A 213 -13.24 -7.41 10.44
CA TRP A 213 -12.79 -8.80 10.36
C TRP A 213 -11.69 -8.98 9.31
N GLU A 214 -10.83 -9.92 9.53
CA GLU A 214 -9.78 -10.37 8.62
C GLU A 214 -9.63 -11.87 8.73
N HIS A 215 -9.34 -12.54 7.61
CA HIS A 215 -9.11 -13.98 7.62
C HIS A 215 -8.02 -14.35 8.62
N PRO A 216 -8.27 -15.29 9.58
CA PRO A 216 -7.24 -15.74 10.51
C PRO A 216 -6.08 -16.40 9.76
N GLN A 217 -4.85 -16.05 10.13
CA GLN A 217 -3.68 -16.60 9.45
C GLN A 217 -3.54 -18.11 9.70
N GLY A 218 -3.32 -18.87 8.64
CA GLY A 218 -3.11 -20.33 8.70
C GLY A 218 -4.40 -21.16 8.66
N GLU A 219 -5.57 -20.53 8.61
CA GLU A 219 -6.85 -21.23 8.42
C GLU A 219 -7.11 -21.54 6.94
N PRO A 220 -7.88 -22.59 6.60
CA PRO A 220 -8.21 -22.89 5.22
C PRO A 220 -9.19 -21.86 4.62
N ILE A 221 -9.15 -21.70 3.32
CA ILE A 221 -10.18 -21.03 2.50
C ILE A 221 -10.57 -22.02 1.41
N ASP A 222 -11.86 -22.30 1.28
CA ASP A 222 -12.37 -23.24 0.27
C ASP A 222 -12.76 -22.52 -1.03
N ASP A 223 -13.23 -21.27 -0.93
CA ASP A 223 -13.68 -20.44 -2.04
C ASP A 223 -13.66 -18.97 -1.61
N ALA A 224 -13.31 -18.06 -2.52
CA ALA A 224 -13.19 -16.63 -2.22
C ALA A 224 -13.67 -15.77 -3.39
N LEU A 225 -14.35 -14.67 -3.06
CA LEU A 225 -14.85 -13.73 -4.05
C LEU A 225 -14.72 -12.29 -3.55
N VAL A 226 -14.28 -11.39 -4.44
CA VAL A 226 -14.34 -9.95 -4.23
C VAL A 226 -15.28 -9.31 -5.24
N ILE A 227 -16.08 -8.36 -4.79
CA ILE A 227 -16.85 -7.45 -5.65
C ILE A 227 -16.04 -6.18 -5.85
N GLY A 228 -15.91 -5.81 -7.13
CA GLY A 228 -15.37 -4.53 -7.59
C GLY A 228 -16.30 -3.89 -8.60
N PHE A 229 -15.93 -2.75 -9.09
CA PHE A 229 -16.72 -1.95 -10.04
C PHE A 229 -15.79 -1.07 -10.88
N HIS A 230 -16.33 -0.40 -11.89
CA HIS A 230 -15.62 0.58 -12.72
C HIS A 230 -14.52 -0.04 -13.61
N MET A 231 -13.54 0.72 -14.05
CA MET A 231 -12.52 0.32 -15.03
C MET A 231 -11.70 -0.88 -14.58
N LEU A 232 -11.53 -1.86 -15.48
CA LEU A 232 -10.91 -3.14 -15.15
C LEU A 232 -9.44 -3.00 -14.74
N GLU A 233 -8.65 -2.16 -15.39
CA GLU A 233 -7.25 -2.01 -15.03
C GLU A 233 -7.08 -1.37 -13.65
N ARG A 234 -7.66 -0.17 -13.45
CA ARG A 234 -7.45 0.59 -12.22
C ARG A 234 -8.17 0.02 -11.01
N TYR A 235 -9.45 -0.31 -11.17
CA TYR A 235 -10.30 -0.80 -10.10
C TYR A 235 -10.21 -2.32 -9.94
N GLY A 236 -9.97 -3.05 -11.04
CA GLY A 236 -9.67 -4.47 -10.98
C GLY A 236 -8.38 -4.74 -10.20
N PHE A 237 -7.36 -3.89 -10.33
CA PHE A 237 -6.18 -3.96 -9.46
C PHE A 237 -6.55 -3.83 -7.98
N HIS A 238 -7.40 -2.87 -7.61
CA HIS A 238 -7.83 -2.71 -6.22
C HIS A 238 -8.60 -3.93 -5.71
N ALA A 239 -9.48 -4.50 -6.56
CA ALA A 239 -10.20 -5.73 -6.23
C ALA A 239 -9.23 -6.90 -6.01
N LEU A 240 -8.24 -7.08 -6.90
CA LEU A 240 -7.22 -8.13 -6.77
C LEU A 240 -6.34 -7.95 -5.53
N GLU A 241 -5.88 -6.72 -5.23
CA GLU A 241 -5.11 -6.44 -4.01
C GLU A 241 -5.91 -6.75 -2.74
N LEU A 242 -7.21 -6.46 -2.75
CA LEU A 242 -8.10 -6.75 -1.65
C LEU A 242 -8.31 -8.26 -1.50
N LEU A 243 -8.64 -8.95 -2.59
CA LEU A 243 -8.76 -10.41 -2.62
C LEU A 243 -7.49 -11.06 -2.09
N GLN A 244 -6.34 -10.68 -2.64
CA GLN A 244 -5.04 -11.24 -2.30
C GLN A 244 -4.70 -11.04 -0.82
N SER A 245 -5.04 -9.88 -0.24
CA SER A 245 -4.78 -9.59 1.18
C SER A 245 -5.49 -10.56 2.17
N HIS A 246 -6.53 -11.25 1.71
CA HIS A 246 -7.18 -12.32 2.47
C HIS A 246 -6.65 -13.69 2.11
N VAL A 247 -6.58 -14.02 0.81
CA VAL A 247 -6.22 -15.39 0.39
C VAL A 247 -4.77 -15.74 0.68
N GLU A 248 -3.85 -14.77 0.73
CA GLU A 248 -2.46 -15.00 1.12
C GLU A 248 -2.29 -15.47 2.58
N ARG A 249 -3.32 -15.30 3.41
CA ARG A 249 -3.33 -15.69 4.83
C ARG A 249 -3.78 -17.13 5.04
N ARG A 250 -4.23 -17.82 3.98
CA ARG A 250 -4.71 -19.20 4.04
C ARG A 250 -3.63 -20.16 4.51
N ARG A 251 -4.03 -21.35 4.87
CA ARG A 251 -3.11 -22.44 5.23
C ARG A 251 -2.09 -22.67 4.11
N GLY A 252 -0.82 -22.65 4.44
CA GLY A 252 0.29 -22.74 3.49
C GLY A 252 0.82 -21.39 3.01
N GLY A 253 0.06 -20.29 3.15
CA GLY A 253 0.42 -18.97 2.62
C GLY A 253 0.12 -18.84 1.13
N GLU A 254 0.83 -17.93 0.45
CA GLU A 254 0.71 -17.80 -1.01
C GLU A 254 1.58 -18.84 -1.74
N THR A 255 0.97 -19.50 -2.70
CA THR A 255 1.57 -20.64 -3.44
C THR A 255 1.79 -20.35 -4.93
N GLY A 256 1.40 -19.16 -5.39
CA GLY A 256 1.42 -18.80 -6.81
C GLY A 256 0.11 -19.07 -7.54
N VAL A 257 0.02 -18.59 -8.77
CA VAL A 257 -1.19 -18.65 -9.62
C VAL A 257 -0.93 -19.46 -10.87
N ARG A 258 -1.71 -20.53 -11.08
CA ARG A 258 -1.59 -21.48 -12.18
C ARG A 258 -2.25 -20.99 -13.44
N SER A 259 -3.42 -20.37 -13.32
CA SER A 259 -4.17 -19.86 -14.46
C SER A 259 -5.05 -18.67 -14.10
N VAL A 260 -5.27 -17.82 -15.12
CA VAL A 260 -6.15 -16.66 -15.04
C VAL A 260 -7.08 -16.64 -16.24
N GLN A 261 -8.34 -16.28 -16.03
CA GLN A 261 -9.31 -16.06 -17.09
C GLN A 261 -10.14 -14.80 -16.78
N CYS A 262 -10.42 -14.00 -17.81
CA CYS A 262 -11.39 -12.90 -17.73
C CYS A 262 -12.56 -13.20 -18.65
N LEU A 263 -13.76 -13.29 -18.10
CA LEU A 263 -15.02 -13.43 -18.84
C LEU A 263 -15.78 -12.11 -18.82
N SER A 264 -16.58 -11.85 -19.87
CA SER A 264 -17.34 -10.61 -20.05
C SER A 264 -18.78 -10.90 -20.46
N GLY A 265 -19.69 -10.01 -20.11
CA GLY A 265 -21.12 -10.09 -20.49
C GLY A 265 -21.79 -11.38 -20.00
N ASP A 266 -22.61 -12.01 -20.84
CA ASP A 266 -23.35 -13.24 -20.49
C ASP A 266 -22.45 -14.42 -20.08
N ALA A 267 -21.20 -14.45 -20.52
CA ALA A 267 -20.27 -15.50 -20.14
C ALA A 267 -19.96 -15.49 -18.64
N VAL A 268 -20.05 -14.32 -17.99
CA VAL A 268 -19.91 -14.18 -16.54
C VAL A 268 -20.97 -15.04 -15.83
N TRP A 269 -22.22 -14.92 -16.25
CA TRP A 269 -23.36 -15.58 -15.62
C TRP A 269 -23.37 -17.09 -15.91
N ARG A 270 -23.07 -17.48 -17.15
CA ARG A 270 -22.91 -18.92 -17.50
C ARG A 270 -21.83 -19.59 -16.66
N ALA A 271 -20.72 -18.92 -16.43
CA ALA A 271 -19.65 -19.46 -15.57
C ALA A 271 -20.12 -19.69 -14.13
N ALA A 272 -21.00 -18.84 -13.60
CA ALA A 272 -21.63 -19.07 -12.30
C ALA A 272 -22.57 -20.28 -12.31
N ASP A 273 -23.39 -20.42 -13.36
CA ASP A 273 -24.31 -21.56 -13.52
C ASP A 273 -23.54 -22.90 -13.67
N GLU A 274 -22.32 -22.83 -14.20
CA GLU A 274 -21.37 -23.94 -14.28
C GLU A 274 -20.58 -24.18 -12.97
N GLY A 275 -20.83 -23.39 -11.92
CA GLY A 275 -20.14 -23.50 -10.61
C GLY A 275 -18.67 -23.05 -10.62
N ARG A 276 -18.27 -22.22 -11.59
CA ARG A 276 -16.88 -21.72 -11.71
C ARG A 276 -16.58 -20.56 -10.78
N TRP A 277 -17.60 -19.89 -10.28
CA TRP A 277 -17.59 -18.95 -9.18
C TRP A 277 -18.94 -18.98 -8.45
N SER A 278 -18.96 -18.58 -7.19
CA SER A 278 -20.14 -18.76 -6.31
C SER A 278 -21.05 -17.53 -6.32
N ARG A 279 -22.31 -17.69 -6.79
CA ARG A 279 -23.37 -16.68 -6.64
C ARG A 279 -23.69 -16.41 -5.16
N ASP A 280 -23.59 -17.45 -4.31
CA ASP A 280 -23.87 -17.31 -2.88
C ASP A 280 -22.83 -16.41 -2.21
N LEU A 281 -21.53 -16.55 -2.57
CA LEU A 281 -20.50 -15.63 -2.09
C LEU A 281 -20.69 -14.21 -2.61
N ALA A 282 -21.09 -14.04 -3.87
CA ALA A 282 -21.41 -12.72 -4.41
C ALA A 282 -22.58 -12.07 -3.64
N ASN A 283 -23.64 -12.82 -3.37
CA ASN A 283 -24.77 -12.34 -2.58
C ASN A 283 -24.39 -12.04 -1.14
N ALA A 284 -23.54 -12.87 -0.52
CA ALA A 284 -23.01 -12.59 0.83
C ALA A 284 -22.17 -11.31 0.88
N ALA A 285 -21.31 -11.10 -0.13
CA ALA A 285 -20.52 -9.88 -0.25
C ALA A 285 -21.41 -8.63 -0.45
N LEU A 286 -22.44 -8.72 -1.32
CA LEU A 286 -23.42 -7.64 -1.53
C LEU A 286 -24.23 -7.35 -0.26
N ALA A 287 -24.65 -8.39 0.47
CA ALA A 287 -25.39 -8.25 1.72
C ALA A 287 -24.57 -7.60 2.84
N ALA A 288 -23.26 -7.69 2.79
CA ALA A 288 -22.37 -7.01 3.72
C ALA A 288 -22.28 -5.49 3.46
N ILE A 289 -22.65 -5.03 2.27
CA ILE A 289 -22.62 -3.61 1.90
C ILE A 289 -23.81 -2.89 2.56
N GLU A 290 -23.51 -1.94 3.44
CA GLU A 290 -24.54 -1.06 4.00
C GLU A 290 -25.16 -0.20 2.91
N ASP A 291 -26.48 -0.12 2.89
CA ASP A 291 -27.25 0.54 1.83
C ASP A 291 -26.88 0.00 0.43
N GLY A 292 -26.57 -1.29 0.34
CA GLY A 292 -26.21 -1.97 -0.90
C GLY A 292 -27.41 -2.19 -1.81
N PRO A 293 -27.16 -2.64 -3.05
CA PRO A 293 -28.23 -2.79 -4.07
C PRO A 293 -29.16 -3.99 -3.82
N GLY A 294 -28.90 -4.80 -2.79
CA GLY A 294 -29.59 -6.05 -2.55
C GLY A 294 -28.93 -7.24 -3.26
N PRO A 295 -29.66 -8.36 -3.46
CA PRO A 295 -29.13 -9.55 -4.13
C PRO A 295 -28.65 -9.27 -5.56
N LEU A 296 -27.74 -10.12 -6.04
CA LEU A 296 -27.18 -10.02 -7.37
C LEU A 296 -28.29 -10.08 -8.45
N GLU A 297 -28.39 -9.01 -9.23
CA GLU A 297 -29.38 -8.88 -10.32
C GLU A 297 -28.65 -8.72 -11.67
N PRO A 298 -28.39 -9.81 -12.41
CA PRO A 298 -27.62 -9.76 -13.65
C PRO A 298 -28.13 -8.76 -14.69
N LYS A 299 -29.44 -8.54 -14.77
CA LYS A 299 -30.04 -7.61 -15.74
C LYS A 299 -29.84 -6.14 -15.40
N ALA A 300 -29.50 -5.83 -14.15
CA ALA A 300 -29.24 -4.47 -13.69
C ALA A 300 -27.79 -4.05 -13.90
N ILE A 301 -26.92 -4.96 -14.36
CA ILE A 301 -25.49 -4.75 -14.46
C ILE A 301 -25.08 -4.62 -15.91
N ASP A 302 -24.59 -3.44 -16.27
CA ASP A 302 -24.02 -3.20 -17.59
C ASP A 302 -22.54 -3.64 -17.60
N ASP A 303 -22.11 -4.28 -18.69
CA ASP A 303 -20.72 -4.70 -18.94
C ASP A 303 -20.07 -5.45 -17.76
N PRO A 304 -20.67 -6.55 -17.26
CA PRO A 304 -20.07 -7.31 -16.17
C PRO A 304 -18.83 -8.06 -16.64
N HIS A 305 -17.84 -8.16 -15.73
CA HIS A 305 -16.64 -8.97 -15.94
C HIS A 305 -16.35 -9.82 -14.69
N VAL A 306 -15.67 -10.94 -14.88
CA VAL A 306 -15.14 -11.74 -13.77
C VAL A 306 -13.71 -12.19 -14.09
N PHE A 307 -12.79 -11.92 -13.18
CA PHE A 307 -11.47 -12.53 -13.19
C PHE A 307 -11.55 -13.82 -12.36
N LEU A 308 -11.32 -14.95 -13.01
CA LEU A 308 -11.22 -16.25 -12.38
C LEU A 308 -9.75 -16.56 -12.20
N VAL A 309 -9.33 -16.81 -10.96
CA VAL A 309 -7.95 -17.07 -10.57
C VAL A 309 -7.86 -18.45 -9.95
N GLU A 310 -7.01 -19.31 -10.49
CA GLU A 310 -6.71 -20.62 -9.94
C GLU A 310 -5.29 -20.62 -9.37
N TYR A 311 -5.19 -20.78 -8.06
CA TYR A 311 -3.92 -20.85 -7.35
C TYR A 311 -3.27 -22.22 -7.49
N ASP A 312 -1.97 -22.31 -7.23
CA ASP A 312 -1.22 -23.57 -7.43
C ASP A 312 -1.64 -24.66 -6.43
N ASP A 313 -2.08 -24.31 -5.24
CA ASP A 313 -2.65 -25.22 -4.23
C ASP A 313 -4.10 -25.66 -4.51
N GLY A 314 -4.69 -25.19 -5.60
CA GLY A 314 -6.04 -25.55 -6.05
C GLY A 314 -7.16 -24.62 -5.54
N LEU A 315 -6.86 -23.59 -4.72
CA LEU A 315 -7.84 -22.57 -4.38
C LEU A 315 -8.33 -21.88 -5.66
N LYS A 316 -9.64 -21.71 -5.78
CA LYS A 316 -10.29 -20.92 -6.84
C LYS A 316 -10.85 -19.66 -6.23
N ALA A 317 -10.52 -18.52 -6.83
CA ALA A 317 -11.04 -17.25 -6.41
C ALA A 317 -11.55 -16.42 -7.58
N ALA A 318 -12.47 -15.51 -7.30
CA ALA A 318 -13.08 -14.66 -8.31
C ALA A 318 -13.04 -13.18 -7.92
N ALA A 319 -12.72 -12.31 -8.89
CA ALA A 319 -12.96 -10.88 -8.77
C ALA A 319 -14.10 -10.50 -9.74
N LEU A 320 -15.26 -10.24 -9.19
CA LEU A 320 -16.48 -9.91 -9.94
C LEU A 320 -16.58 -8.38 -10.06
N MET A 321 -16.40 -7.87 -11.29
CA MET A 321 -16.44 -6.46 -11.63
C MET A 321 -17.82 -6.12 -12.20
N LEU A 322 -18.59 -5.30 -11.48
CA LEU A 322 -20.01 -5.07 -11.73
C LEU A 322 -20.28 -3.79 -12.54
N GLY A 323 -19.42 -3.50 -13.51
CA GLY A 323 -19.63 -2.44 -14.49
C GLY A 323 -19.54 -1.02 -13.93
N ASP A 324 -19.99 -0.06 -14.72
CA ASP A 324 -19.80 1.38 -14.50
C ASP A 324 -21.11 2.16 -14.28
N ASN A 325 -22.26 1.50 -14.42
CA ASN A 325 -23.58 2.14 -14.35
C ASN A 325 -24.00 2.62 -12.95
N GLY A 326 -23.13 2.40 -11.93
CA GLY A 326 -23.37 2.84 -10.56
C GLY A 326 -24.28 1.92 -9.75
N TRP A 327 -24.63 0.72 -10.24
CA TRP A 327 -25.41 -0.28 -9.50
C TRP A 327 -24.73 -0.64 -8.16
N VAL A 328 -23.41 -0.80 -8.16
CA VAL A 328 -22.58 -0.87 -6.96
C VAL A 328 -21.36 0.04 -7.12
N ARG A 329 -20.96 0.75 -6.07
CA ARG A 329 -19.78 1.62 -6.05
C ARG A 329 -18.94 1.40 -4.79
N LYS A 330 -18.94 0.16 -4.30
CA LYS A 330 -18.23 -0.26 -3.10
C LYS A 330 -17.51 -1.57 -3.37
N PHE A 331 -16.43 -1.79 -2.62
CA PHE A 331 -15.76 -3.08 -2.61
C PHE A 331 -16.28 -3.92 -1.46
N ALA A 332 -16.50 -5.20 -1.71
CA ALA A 332 -16.85 -6.16 -0.69
C ALA A 332 -16.18 -7.50 -0.99
N TYR A 333 -15.87 -8.24 0.04
CA TYR A 333 -15.24 -9.55 -0.04
C TYR A 333 -16.09 -10.57 0.68
N ALA A 334 -16.15 -11.80 0.16
CA ALA A 334 -16.70 -12.95 0.86
C ALA A 334 -15.85 -14.19 0.61
N GLN A 335 -15.83 -15.09 1.60
CA GLN A 335 -15.20 -16.40 1.51
C GLN A 335 -16.03 -17.47 2.17
N ARG A 336 -15.74 -18.72 1.82
CA ARG A 336 -16.26 -19.91 2.50
C ARG A 336 -15.15 -20.71 3.15
N ARG A 337 -15.45 -21.21 4.35
CA ARG A 337 -14.63 -22.10 5.13
C ARG A 337 -15.51 -23.16 5.77
N GLY A 338 -15.53 -24.37 5.21
CA GLY A 338 -16.53 -25.38 5.56
C GLY A 338 -17.95 -24.87 5.34
N GLU A 339 -18.76 -24.90 6.38
CA GLU A 339 -20.13 -24.39 6.38
C GLU A 339 -20.24 -22.88 6.69
N VAL A 340 -19.12 -22.21 6.99
CA VAL A 340 -19.13 -20.80 7.39
C VAL A 340 -18.84 -19.92 6.19
N THR A 341 -19.74 -18.96 5.95
CA THR A 341 -19.52 -17.85 5.02
C THR A 341 -19.23 -16.57 5.79
N GLU A 342 -18.14 -15.93 5.47
CA GLU A 342 -17.69 -14.65 6.05
C GLU A 342 -17.72 -13.60 4.96
N ALA A 343 -18.23 -12.40 5.25
CA ALA A 343 -18.31 -11.31 4.29
C ALA A 343 -18.02 -9.96 4.93
N VAL A 344 -17.42 -9.04 4.14
CA VAL A 344 -16.89 -7.76 4.62
C VAL A 344 -17.08 -6.67 3.58
N GLU A 345 -17.65 -5.52 3.97
CA GLU A 345 -17.61 -4.28 3.17
C GLU A 345 -16.30 -3.51 3.43
N TYR A 346 -15.78 -2.82 2.41
CA TYR A 346 -14.61 -1.96 2.49
C TYR A 346 -14.96 -0.49 2.25
N HIS A 347 -14.58 0.37 3.19
CA HIS A 347 -14.87 1.81 3.13
C HIS A 347 -13.67 2.56 2.53
N SER A 348 -13.55 2.54 1.19
CA SER A 348 -12.47 3.21 0.45
C SER A 348 -12.68 4.71 0.27
N SER A 349 -13.94 5.16 0.22
CA SER A 349 -14.29 6.57 0.09
C SER A 349 -14.64 7.15 1.46
N SER A 350 -13.71 7.81 2.09
CA SER A 350 -13.89 8.51 3.36
C SER A 350 -14.14 10.01 3.15
N GLY A 351 -15.10 10.34 2.31
CA GLY A 351 -15.50 11.73 2.06
C GLY A 351 -14.34 12.61 1.55
N ALA A 352 -14.43 13.92 1.80
CA ALA A 352 -13.46 14.90 1.33
C ALA A 352 -12.05 14.78 1.94
N THR A 353 -11.87 13.92 2.95
CA THR A 353 -10.56 13.72 3.57
C THR A 353 -9.69 12.71 2.83
N HIS A 354 -10.28 11.84 2.02
CA HIS A 354 -9.60 10.66 1.48
C HIS A 354 -8.78 9.93 2.54
N ALA A 355 -9.35 9.75 3.74
CA ALA A 355 -8.65 9.25 4.91
C ALA A 355 -8.16 7.81 4.75
N ALA A 356 -8.70 7.05 3.81
CA ALA A 356 -8.15 5.76 3.38
C ALA A 356 -6.66 5.86 3.05
N PHE A 357 -6.26 6.93 2.37
CA PHE A 357 -4.85 7.20 2.05
C PHE A 357 -4.02 7.64 3.27
N SER A 358 -4.64 8.02 4.39
CA SER A 358 -3.89 8.30 5.61
C SER A 358 -3.27 7.03 6.20
N TYR A 359 -4.02 5.92 6.20
CA TYR A 359 -3.48 4.65 6.69
C TYR A 359 -2.44 4.07 5.73
N LEU A 360 -2.63 4.21 4.41
CA LEU A 360 -1.57 3.90 3.44
C LEU A 360 -0.34 4.77 3.69
N GLY A 361 -0.51 6.09 3.79
CA GLY A 361 0.60 7.04 4.02
C GLY A 361 1.36 6.77 5.31
N ARG A 362 0.67 6.37 6.39
CA ARG A 362 1.32 5.98 7.65
C ARG A 362 2.12 4.69 7.53
N ASN A 363 1.61 3.70 6.79
CA ASN A 363 2.38 2.50 6.48
C ASN A 363 3.62 2.82 5.64
N ILE A 364 3.50 3.74 4.67
CA ILE A 364 4.63 4.21 3.87
C ILE A 364 5.65 4.94 4.76
N GLU A 365 5.19 5.82 5.64
CA GLU A 365 6.06 6.54 6.57
C GLU A 365 6.82 5.57 7.49
N GLU A 366 6.14 4.59 8.07
CA GLU A 366 6.78 3.57 8.91
C GLU A 366 7.80 2.75 8.12
N PHE A 367 7.45 2.33 6.93
CA PHE A 367 8.36 1.65 6.01
C PHE A 367 9.60 2.51 5.69
N PHE A 368 9.43 3.80 5.41
CA PHE A 368 10.53 4.71 5.12
C PHE A 368 11.45 4.94 6.32
N LEU A 369 10.90 4.95 7.53
CA LEU A 369 11.66 5.12 8.76
C LEU A 369 12.44 3.88 9.15
N THR A 370 11.89 2.69 8.93
CA THR A 370 12.42 1.42 9.43
C THR A 370 13.06 0.54 8.35
N GLY A 371 12.72 0.73 7.08
CA GLY A 371 13.07 -0.18 5.98
C GLY A 371 12.24 -1.48 5.98
N VAL A 372 11.30 -1.65 6.90
CA VAL A 372 10.48 -2.87 7.03
C VAL A 372 9.16 -2.69 6.30
N VAL A 373 8.91 -3.54 5.31
CA VAL A 373 7.65 -3.52 4.54
C VAL A 373 6.46 -3.97 5.41
N PRO A 374 5.30 -3.31 5.32
CA PRO A 374 4.11 -3.69 6.09
C PRO A 374 3.46 -4.97 5.57
N SER A 375 3.64 -5.28 4.29
CA SER A 375 3.21 -6.53 3.64
C SER A 375 4.27 -6.94 2.61
N PRO A 376 4.37 -8.23 2.26
CA PRO A 376 5.29 -8.67 1.20
C PRO A 376 5.02 -7.93 -0.11
N VAL A 377 6.06 -7.44 -0.75
CA VAL A 377 5.96 -6.75 -2.05
C VAL A 377 5.52 -7.72 -3.14
N GLU A 378 5.72 -9.01 -2.93
CA GLU A 378 5.28 -10.12 -3.76
C GLU A 378 3.76 -10.15 -3.93
N ARG A 379 2.97 -9.64 -2.97
CA ARG A 379 1.51 -9.46 -3.14
C ARG A 379 1.22 -8.61 -4.38
N THR A 380 1.78 -7.42 -4.43
CA THR A 380 1.53 -6.49 -5.53
C THR A 380 2.20 -6.94 -6.82
N TYR A 381 3.33 -7.63 -6.73
CA TYR A 381 3.98 -8.24 -7.87
C TYR A 381 3.09 -9.33 -8.49
N LEU A 382 2.53 -10.24 -7.68
CA LEU A 382 1.60 -11.28 -8.12
C LEU A 382 0.31 -10.67 -8.71
N THR A 383 -0.31 -9.71 -8.02
CA THR A 383 -1.56 -9.08 -8.50
C THR A 383 -1.34 -8.26 -9.78
N THR A 384 -0.15 -7.72 -10.00
CA THR A 384 0.22 -7.10 -11.30
C THR A 384 0.18 -8.12 -12.43
N GLY A 385 0.75 -9.31 -12.23
CA GLY A 385 0.74 -10.38 -13.24
C GLY A 385 -0.66 -10.96 -13.47
N ILE A 386 -1.45 -11.13 -12.40
CA ILE A 386 -2.86 -11.57 -12.53
C ILE A 386 -3.66 -10.55 -13.35
N LEU A 387 -3.50 -9.26 -13.10
CA LEU A 387 -4.22 -8.21 -13.82
C LEU A 387 -3.88 -8.21 -15.30
N GLU A 388 -2.60 -8.24 -15.66
CA GLU A 388 -2.21 -8.29 -17.07
C GLU A 388 -2.72 -9.55 -17.75
N ALA A 389 -2.59 -10.73 -17.12
CA ALA A 389 -3.13 -11.98 -17.65
C ALA A 389 -4.64 -11.89 -17.86
N ALA A 390 -5.40 -11.26 -16.95
CA ALA A 390 -6.83 -11.02 -17.10
C ALA A 390 -7.13 -10.11 -18.30
N MET A 391 -6.37 -9.03 -18.50
CA MET A 391 -6.54 -8.12 -19.64
C MET A 391 -6.22 -8.83 -20.98
N ILE A 392 -5.17 -9.65 -21.01
CA ILE A 392 -4.83 -10.48 -22.18
C ILE A 392 -5.91 -11.55 -22.43
N SER A 393 -6.41 -12.22 -21.39
CA SER A 393 -7.50 -13.20 -21.51
C SER A 393 -8.74 -12.55 -22.12
N ARG A 394 -9.13 -11.38 -21.64
CA ARG A 394 -10.26 -10.59 -22.18
C ARG A 394 -10.08 -10.29 -23.66
N SER A 395 -8.93 -9.80 -24.08
CA SER A 395 -8.67 -9.47 -25.49
C SER A 395 -8.69 -10.71 -26.40
N ARG A 396 -8.47 -11.90 -25.83
CA ARG A 396 -8.52 -13.20 -26.54
C ARG A 396 -9.86 -13.90 -26.39
N GLY A 397 -10.94 -13.17 -26.14
CA GLY A 397 -12.29 -13.70 -26.04
C GLY A 397 -12.52 -14.58 -24.81
N GLY A 398 -11.84 -14.29 -23.70
CA GLY A 398 -12.03 -14.99 -22.43
C GLY A 398 -11.35 -16.36 -22.38
N ARG A 399 -10.24 -16.56 -23.11
CA ARG A 399 -9.45 -17.81 -23.01
C ARG A 399 -8.76 -17.91 -21.65
N VAL A 400 -8.75 -19.12 -21.09
CA VAL A 400 -7.91 -19.44 -19.94
C VAL A 400 -6.46 -19.28 -20.32
N LEU A 401 -5.70 -18.53 -19.55
CA LEU A 401 -4.26 -18.36 -19.71
C LEU A 401 -3.52 -19.14 -18.62
N SER A 402 -2.62 -20.01 -19.01
CA SER A 402 -1.63 -20.59 -18.11
C SER A 402 -0.60 -19.52 -17.74
N THR A 403 -0.27 -19.43 -16.44
CA THR A 403 0.63 -18.41 -15.88
C THR A 403 1.81 -19.06 -15.15
N PRO A 404 2.67 -19.84 -15.83
CA PRO A 404 3.79 -20.55 -15.18
C PRO A 404 4.75 -19.60 -14.46
N HIS A 405 4.92 -18.36 -14.94
CA HIS A 405 5.73 -17.35 -14.30
C HIS A 405 5.14 -16.85 -12.96
N LEU A 406 3.84 -17.00 -12.73
CA LEU A 406 3.20 -16.65 -11.46
C LEU A 406 3.18 -17.82 -10.47
N THR A 407 3.37 -19.08 -10.89
CA THR A 407 3.46 -20.23 -9.99
C THR A 407 4.74 -20.23 -9.15
N GLU A 408 5.76 -19.46 -9.55
CA GLU A 408 7.01 -19.34 -8.82
C GLU A 408 6.93 -18.30 -7.67
N ILE A 409 5.84 -17.53 -7.56
CA ILE A 409 5.69 -16.46 -6.59
C ILE A 409 5.01 -17.02 -5.35
N SER A 410 5.80 -17.36 -4.34
CA SER A 410 5.30 -17.83 -3.05
C SER A 410 5.83 -16.96 -1.90
N TYR A 411 4.97 -16.71 -0.90
CA TYR A 411 5.34 -15.93 0.27
C TYR A 411 4.40 -16.18 1.45
N GLN A 412 4.79 -15.67 2.63
CA GLN A 412 3.96 -15.70 3.84
C GLN A 412 3.41 -14.30 4.14
N ALA A 413 2.12 -14.22 4.43
CA ALA A 413 1.49 -12.98 4.87
C ALA A 413 2.10 -12.47 6.19
N THR A 414 2.12 -11.15 6.36
CA THR A 414 2.57 -10.52 7.61
C THR A 414 1.42 -9.72 8.25
N ASN A 415 1.47 -9.55 9.58
CA ASN A 415 0.49 -8.76 10.34
C ASN A 415 1.06 -7.39 10.75
N ARG A 416 1.86 -6.75 9.89
CA ARG A 416 2.57 -5.50 10.23
C ARG A 416 1.84 -4.24 9.78
N ALA A 417 0.90 -4.37 8.86
CA ALA A 417 0.20 -3.21 8.31
C ALA A 417 -0.66 -2.51 9.38
N LEU A 418 -0.47 -1.20 9.50
CA LEU A 418 -1.32 -0.34 10.31
C LEU A 418 -2.69 -0.21 9.66
N ARG A 419 -3.74 -0.47 10.41
CA ARG A 419 -5.13 -0.39 9.96
C ARG A 419 -5.99 0.35 10.99
N PRO A 420 -7.14 0.93 10.59
CA PRO A 420 -8.13 1.43 11.52
C PRO A 420 -8.64 0.28 12.42
N SER A 421 -8.83 0.58 13.70
CA SER A 421 -9.44 -0.35 14.66
C SER A 421 -10.98 -0.32 14.63
N ALA A 422 -11.55 0.82 14.23
CA ALA A 422 -12.99 0.98 14.06
C ALA A 422 -13.48 0.32 12.76
N PRO A 423 -14.74 -0.15 12.70
CA PRO A 423 -15.29 -0.70 11.47
C PRO A 423 -15.54 0.37 10.40
N ARG A 424 -15.64 1.63 10.78
CA ARG A 424 -15.94 2.78 9.90
C ARG A 424 -15.13 4.01 10.26
N PRO A 425 -14.94 4.96 9.31
CA PRO A 425 -14.31 6.23 9.59
C PRO A 425 -14.98 7.00 10.70
N ARG A 426 -14.19 7.57 11.62
CA ARG A 426 -14.64 8.43 12.72
C ARG A 426 -13.63 9.55 12.98
N GLY A 427 -13.97 10.50 13.85
CA GLY A 427 -13.06 11.58 14.21
C GLY A 427 -12.56 12.37 13.00
N ALA A 428 -11.25 12.61 12.91
CA ALA A 428 -10.67 13.36 11.80
C ALA A 428 -10.74 12.60 10.46
N SER A 429 -10.91 11.27 10.47
CA SER A 429 -11.13 10.46 9.27
C SER A 429 -12.44 10.75 8.56
N SER A 430 -13.49 11.12 9.31
CA SER A 430 -14.81 11.42 8.77
C SER A 430 -15.06 12.93 8.53
N GLY A 431 -14.15 13.78 9.01
CA GLY A 431 -14.25 15.22 8.88
C GLY A 431 -13.82 15.74 7.49
N PRO A 432 -14.13 17.01 7.18
CA PRO A 432 -13.66 17.61 5.95
C PRO A 432 -12.13 17.83 5.98
N TRP A 433 -11.47 17.44 4.92
CA TRP A 433 -10.07 17.78 4.67
C TRP A 433 -10.01 18.97 3.72
N PRO A 434 -9.45 20.11 4.11
CA PRO A 434 -9.43 21.28 3.26
C PRO A 434 -8.67 20.99 1.97
N GLN A 435 -9.38 20.89 0.85
CA GLN A 435 -8.77 20.75 -0.47
C GLN A 435 -8.12 22.08 -0.86
N LEU A 436 -6.93 22.00 -1.45
CA LEU A 436 -6.36 23.14 -2.15
C LEU A 436 -7.12 23.34 -3.46
N LYS A 437 -7.60 24.56 -3.69
CA LYS A 437 -8.26 24.89 -4.95
C LYS A 437 -7.19 25.24 -5.99
N PRO A 438 -7.36 24.84 -7.26
CA PRO A 438 -6.54 25.35 -8.34
C PRO A 438 -6.56 26.90 -8.31
N GLY A 439 -5.41 27.53 -8.34
CA GLY A 439 -5.25 28.97 -8.27
C GLY A 439 -4.37 29.49 -9.41
N ALA A 440 -4.22 30.83 -9.50
CA ALA A 440 -3.30 31.44 -10.44
C ALA A 440 -1.89 30.84 -10.26
N THR A 441 -1.22 30.55 -11.35
CA THR A 441 0.12 29.96 -11.38
C THR A 441 1.07 30.75 -10.49
N PRO A 442 1.68 30.17 -9.43
CA PRO A 442 2.73 30.87 -8.72
C PRO A 442 3.86 31.16 -9.69
N THR A 443 4.41 32.38 -9.62
CA THR A 443 5.67 32.68 -10.28
C THR A 443 6.69 31.63 -9.88
N ALA A 444 7.46 31.11 -10.82
CA ALA A 444 8.34 29.94 -10.65
C ALA A 444 9.06 29.93 -9.30
N VAL A 445 8.94 28.84 -8.55
CA VAL A 445 9.80 28.60 -7.38
C VAL A 445 11.20 28.48 -7.93
N ALA A 446 12.07 29.45 -7.62
CA ALA A 446 13.43 29.47 -8.11
C ALA A 446 14.12 28.15 -7.68
N VAL A 447 14.57 27.36 -8.64
CA VAL A 447 15.55 26.29 -8.40
C VAL A 447 16.76 26.97 -7.78
N PRO A 448 17.27 26.50 -6.62
CA PRO A 448 18.47 27.08 -6.03
C PRO A 448 19.58 27.13 -7.08
N ALA A 449 20.06 28.34 -7.39
CA ALA A 449 21.11 28.51 -8.37
C ALA A 449 22.30 27.61 -7.99
N ARG A 450 22.84 26.88 -8.97
CA ARG A 450 24.10 26.16 -8.81
C ARG A 450 25.10 27.10 -8.19
N ARG A 451 25.66 26.77 -7.03
CA ARG A 451 26.90 27.41 -6.59
C ARG A 451 27.98 26.88 -7.52
N ASP A 452 28.22 27.60 -8.60
CA ASP A 452 29.38 27.38 -9.44
C ASP A 452 30.63 27.61 -8.57
N GLY A 453 31.24 26.48 -8.22
CA GLY A 453 32.57 26.48 -7.57
C GLY A 453 33.62 26.94 -8.57
N THR A 454 33.65 28.23 -8.87
CA THR A 454 34.82 28.81 -9.58
C THR A 454 36.04 28.72 -8.66
N VAL A 455 36.79 27.62 -8.85
CA VAL A 455 38.17 27.55 -8.38
C VAL A 455 38.96 28.62 -9.16
N ARG A 456 39.14 29.79 -8.58
CA ARG A 456 40.12 30.78 -9.05
C ARG A 456 41.51 30.16 -8.98
N GLY A 457 41.94 29.56 -10.10
CA GLY A 457 43.33 29.18 -10.29
C GLY A 457 44.22 30.43 -10.22
N LYS A 458 44.97 30.59 -9.16
CA LYS A 458 46.09 31.58 -9.11
C LYS A 458 47.11 31.18 -10.16
N ARG A 459 47.11 31.88 -11.30
CA ARG A 459 48.28 31.88 -12.19
C ARG A 459 49.46 32.47 -11.44
N ARG A 460 50.45 31.67 -11.06
CA ARG A 460 51.79 32.15 -10.74
C ARG A 460 52.51 32.42 -12.04
N ASN A 461 52.84 33.68 -12.30
CA ASN A 461 53.85 34.08 -13.26
C ASN A 461 55.23 33.62 -12.75
N LYS A 462 55.90 32.87 -13.59
CA LYS A 462 57.37 32.99 -13.84
C LYS A 462 57.60 32.56 -15.29
#